data_3056e3c465098f80660120bd44b231b4
#
_entry.id   3056e3c465098f80660120bd44b231b4
#
_cell.length_a   1.000
_cell.length_b   1.000
_cell.length_c   1.000
_cell.angle_alpha   90.00
_cell.angle_beta   90.00
_cell.angle_gamma   90.00
#
_symmetry.space_group_name_H-M   'P 1'
#
loop_
_entity.id
_entity.type
_entity.pdbx_description
1 polymer ?
#
loop_
_entity_poly.entity_id
_entity_poly.type
_entity_poly.pdbx_seq_one_letter_code
_entity_poly.pdbx_strand_id
1 'polypeptide(L)'
;YALRAEEPDLTDTGEPRIVPMRVAKHFSVVDRDPDPRGMPVLGCDRQQGGVCKEIWVDRAEPQIRYLELEATGGKRVLLPITLANVRGKKGVIEVESITGAQFKNAPTLKSYDQITLAEEDKVVAYYGAGKLYATPDRAEPFL
;
A
#
# COMPACT_ATOMS: atom_id res chain seq x y z
N TYR A 1 -7.30 17.84 12.43
CA TYR A 1 -6.57 16.94 11.61
C TYR A 1 -7.47 15.88 11.01
N ALA A 2 -8.46 15.55 11.75
CA ALA A 2 -9.53 14.72 11.22
C ALA A 2 -10.15 15.34 9.98
N LEU A 3 -9.76 16.55 9.66
CA LEU A 3 -10.29 17.32 8.56
C LEU A 3 -9.34 17.39 7.38
N ARG A 4 -8.47 16.42 7.23
CA ARG A 4 -7.66 16.39 6.03
C ARG A 4 -8.56 16.34 4.80
N ALA A 5 -8.18 17.11 3.79
CA ALA A 5 -9.05 17.36 2.65
C ALA A 5 -9.36 16.11 1.85
N GLU A 6 -10.58 16.08 1.30
CA GLU A 6 -11.00 15.05 0.34
C GLU A 6 -10.46 15.39 -1.04
N GLU A 7 -9.21 15.81 -1.09
CA GLU A 7 -8.54 16.16 -2.34
C GLU A 7 -7.10 15.65 -2.27
N PRO A 8 -6.46 15.41 -3.41
CA PRO A 8 -5.09 14.91 -3.43
C PRO A 8 -4.09 15.98 -3.03
N ASP A 9 -2.94 15.55 -2.52
CA ASP A 9 -1.78 16.40 -2.42
C ASP A 9 -1.33 16.76 -3.84
N LEU A 10 -0.86 17.98 -4.05
CA LEU A 10 -0.58 18.49 -5.38
C LEU A 10 0.91 18.79 -5.59
N THR A 11 1.34 18.64 -6.85
CA THR A 11 2.66 19.10 -7.29
C THR A 11 2.65 20.62 -7.45
N ASP A 12 3.81 21.21 -7.72
CA ASP A 12 3.94 22.64 -7.96
C ASP A 12 3.07 23.11 -9.13
N THR A 13 2.80 22.22 -10.07
CA THR A 13 1.97 22.56 -11.24
C THR A 13 0.49 22.25 -11.05
N GLY A 14 0.10 21.84 -9.85
CA GLY A 14 -1.30 21.60 -9.53
C GLY A 14 -1.83 20.22 -9.90
N GLU A 15 -0.94 19.28 -10.22
CA GLU A 15 -1.35 17.92 -10.54
C GLU A 15 -1.29 17.03 -9.31
N PRO A 16 -2.10 15.96 -9.24
CA PRO A 16 -1.99 15.02 -8.12
C PRO A 16 -0.56 14.51 -7.97
N ARG A 17 -0.05 14.58 -6.76
CA ARG A 17 1.35 14.26 -6.48
C ARG A 17 1.58 12.75 -6.45
N ILE A 18 0.68 12.00 -5.84
CA ILE A 18 0.82 10.56 -5.67
C ILE A 18 -0.16 9.86 -6.60
N VAL A 19 0.39 9.10 -7.55
CA VAL A 19 -0.41 8.45 -8.60
C VAL A 19 0.19 7.09 -8.92
N PRO A 20 -0.62 6.19 -9.52
CA PRO A 20 -0.05 4.93 -10.02
C PRO A 20 0.86 5.21 -11.22
N MET A 21 1.82 4.31 -11.43
CA MET A 21 2.80 4.49 -12.52
C MET A 21 2.16 4.56 -13.89
N ARG A 22 1.01 3.94 -14.10
CA ARG A 22 0.30 4.05 -15.38
C ARG A 22 -0.12 5.48 -15.70
N VAL A 23 -0.25 6.33 -14.68
CA VAL A 23 -0.57 7.76 -14.85
C VAL A 23 0.72 8.58 -14.95
N ALA A 24 1.77 8.18 -14.26
CA ALA A 24 3.05 8.89 -14.24
C ALA A 24 3.92 8.47 -15.43
N LYS A 25 3.64 8.99 -16.59
CA LYS A 25 4.16 8.50 -17.88
C LYS A 25 5.68 8.43 -18.01
N HIS A 26 6.41 9.26 -17.30
CA HIS A 26 7.86 9.32 -17.44
C HIS A 26 8.58 8.66 -16.24
N PHE A 27 7.85 7.92 -15.44
CA PHE A 27 8.39 7.27 -14.27
C PHE A 27 8.66 5.80 -14.58
N SER A 28 9.79 5.28 -14.10
CA SER A 28 10.11 3.86 -14.27
C SER A 28 10.80 3.34 -13.01
N VAL A 29 10.67 2.04 -12.79
CA VAL A 29 11.36 1.37 -11.68
C VAL A 29 12.85 1.28 -12.04
N VAL A 30 13.71 1.53 -11.07
CA VAL A 30 15.15 1.41 -11.27
C VAL A 30 15.50 -0.07 -11.47
N ASP A 31 16.29 -0.36 -12.50
CA ASP A 31 16.59 -1.75 -12.90
C ASP A 31 17.15 -2.61 -11.78
N ARG A 32 17.95 -2.02 -10.90
CA ARG A 32 18.58 -2.79 -9.81
C ARG A 32 17.60 -3.16 -8.69
N ASP A 33 16.44 -2.53 -8.65
CA ASP A 33 15.45 -2.79 -7.63
C ASP A 33 14.51 -3.89 -8.10
N PRO A 34 14.12 -4.84 -7.24
CA PRO A 34 13.15 -5.85 -7.67
C PRO A 34 11.81 -5.18 -7.94
N ASP A 35 11.22 -5.50 -9.08
CA ASP A 35 9.89 -5.01 -9.43
C ASP A 35 8.86 -5.84 -8.66
N PRO A 36 8.09 -5.23 -7.76
CA PRO A 36 7.14 -5.99 -6.94
C PRO A 36 5.89 -6.43 -7.67
N ARG A 37 5.64 -5.89 -8.87
CA ARG A 37 4.40 -6.22 -9.60
C ARG A 37 4.38 -7.70 -9.96
N GLY A 38 3.26 -8.33 -9.68
CA GLY A 38 3.07 -9.76 -9.88
C GLY A 38 3.42 -10.62 -8.69
N MET A 39 4.06 -10.07 -7.66
CA MET A 39 4.44 -10.84 -6.48
C MET A 39 3.25 -11.06 -5.57
N PRO A 40 3.11 -12.26 -4.98
CA PRO A 40 2.13 -12.48 -3.93
C PRO A 40 2.50 -11.71 -2.67
N VAL A 41 1.49 -11.26 -1.94
CA VAL A 41 1.65 -10.51 -0.71
C VAL A 41 1.20 -11.39 0.46
N LEU A 42 2.11 -11.56 1.42
CA LEU A 42 1.88 -12.43 2.57
C LEU A 42 1.74 -11.58 3.83
N GLY A 43 0.79 -11.95 4.69
CA GLY A 43 0.62 -11.30 5.97
C GLY A 43 1.58 -11.85 7.02
N CYS A 44 1.42 -11.38 8.25
CA CYS A 44 2.27 -11.80 9.36
C CYS A 44 2.11 -13.29 9.69
N ASP A 45 1.00 -13.89 9.31
CA ASP A 45 0.74 -15.31 9.46
C ASP A 45 1.23 -16.13 8.26
N ARG A 46 1.92 -15.50 7.32
CA ARG A 46 2.44 -16.11 6.08
C ARG A 46 1.34 -16.59 5.13
N GLN A 47 0.11 -16.17 5.35
CA GLN A 47 -0.98 -16.46 4.42
C GLN A 47 -1.05 -15.39 3.35
N GLN A 48 -1.34 -15.80 2.12
CA GLN A 48 -1.43 -14.85 1.02
C GLN A 48 -2.70 -14.01 1.14
N GLY A 49 -2.53 -12.69 1.07
CA GLY A 49 -3.64 -11.74 1.14
C GLY A 49 -3.97 -11.11 -0.20
N GLY A 50 -3.08 -11.27 -1.18
CA GLY A 50 -3.30 -10.67 -2.49
C GLY A 50 -2.08 -10.75 -3.37
N VAL A 51 -2.13 -10.03 -4.48
CA VAL A 51 -1.03 -9.94 -5.45
C VAL A 51 -0.82 -8.46 -5.78
N CYS A 52 0.44 -8.05 -5.85
CA CYS A 52 0.77 -6.68 -6.23
C CYS A 52 0.51 -6.48 -7.72
N LYS A 53 -0.25 -5.43 -8.05
CA LYS A 53 -0.64 -5.16 -9.43
C LYS A 53 -0.05 -3.87 -9.97
N GLU A 54 0.25 -2.90 -9.11
CA GLU A 54 0.71 -1.60 -9.59
C GLU A 54 1.52 -0.91 -8.49
N ILE A 55 2.38 0.00 -8.91
CA ILE A 55 3.22 0.80 -8.02
C ILE A 55 2.70 2.23 -8.06
N TRP A 56 2.57 2.84 -6.90
CA TRP A 56 2.18 4.25 -6.78
C TRP A 56 3.38 5.08 -6.38
N VAL A 57 3.60 6.16 -7.09
CA VAL A 57 4.81 6.98 -6.97
C VAL A 57 4.47 8.41 -6.62
N ASP A 58 5.44 9.09 -6.00
CA ASP A 58 5.39 10.52 -5.73
C ASP A 58 6.09 11.21 -6.89
N ARG A 59 5.35 12.02 -7.66
CA ARG A 59 5.92 12.69 -8.83
C ARG A 59 6.82 13.85 -8.48
N ALA A 60 6.63 14.44 -7.30
CA ALA A 60 7.44 15.57 -6.87
C ALA A 60 8.79 15.11 -6.29
N GLU A 61 8.79 13.97 -5.62
CA GLU A 61 10.00 13.36 -5.08
C GLU A 61 10.05 11.94 -5.62
N PRO A 62 10.89 11.63 -6.63
CA PRO A 62 10.84 10.33 -7.30
C PRO A 62 11.05 9.17 -6.32
N GLN A 63 9.95 8.66 -5.77
CA GLN A 63 9.99 7.53 -4.85
C GLN A 63 8.65 6.80 -4.85
N ILE A 64 8.71 5.53 -4.51
CA ILE A 64 7.51 4.72 -4.37
C ILE A 64 6.85 5.06 -3.04
N ARG A 65 5.51 5.18 -3.06
CA ARG A 65 4.74 5.50 -1.85
C ARG A 65 3.80 4.39 -1.44
N TYR A 66 3.18 3.70 -2.40
CA TYR A 66 2.24 2.62 -2.12
C TYR A 66 2.38 1.52 -3.17
N LEU A 67 1.93 0.33 -2.79
CA LEU A 67 1.71 -0.76 -3.74
C LEU A 67 0.21 -0.99 -3.83
N GLU A 68 -0.30 -1.12 -5.05
CA GLU A 68 -1.71 -1.44 -5.27
C GLU A 68 -1.83 -2.95 -5.37
N LEU A 69 -2.67 -3.53 -4.53
CA LEU A 69 -2.85 -4.97 -4.44
C LEU A 69 -4.23 -5.35 -4.94
N GLU A 70 -4.28 -6.49 -5.59
CA GLU A 70 -5.57 -7.17 -5.77
C GLU A 70 -5.68 -8.15 -4.61
N ALA A 71 -6.52 -7.84 -3.64
CA ALA A 71 -6.72 -8.69 -2.48
C ALA A 71 -7.53 -9.92 -2.85
N THR A 72 -7.47 -10.95 -2.01
CA THR A 72 -8.28 -12.15 -2.19
C THR A 72 -9.75 -11.74 -2.33
N GLY A 73 -10.39 -12.20 -3.38
CA GLY A 73 -11.75 -11.81 -3.72
C GLY A 73 -11.84 -10.72 -4.77
N GLY A 74 -10.70 -10.15 -5.19
CA GLY A 74 -10.63 -9.21 -6.31
C GLY A 74 -10.67 -7.74 -5.96
N LYS A 75 -10.78 -7.41 -4.68
CA LYS A 75 -10.84 -6.01 -4.23
C LYS A 75 -9.47 -5.35 -4.36
N ARG A 76 -9.44 -4.12 -4.87
CA ARG A 76 -8.20 -3.33 -4.93
C ARG A 76 -8.00 -2.56 -3.65
N VAL A 77 -6.79 -2.63 -3.09
CA VAL A 77 -6.42 -1.93 -1.87
C VAL A 77 -4.99 -1.43 -1.99
N LEU A 78 -4.62 -0.43 -1.22
CA LEU A 78 -3.25 0.08 -1.21
C LEU A 78 -2.52 -0.40 0.03
N LEU A 79 -1.22 -0.60 -0.13
CA LEU A 79 -0.30 -0.96 0.95
C LEU A 79 0.79 0.11 1.00
N PRO A 80 0.97 0.81 2.14
CA PRO A 80 2.09 1.77 2.25
C PRO A 80 3.42 1.05 2.06
N ILE A 81 4.29 1.65 1.26
CA ILE A 81 5.60 1.03 0.96
C ILE A 81 6.44 0.82 2.21
N THR A 82 6.28 1.67 3.21
CA THR A 82 7.04 1.57 4.46
C THR A 82 6.73 0.29 5.24
N LEU A 83 5.60 -0.35 4.95
CA LEU A 83 5.19 -1.60 5.61
C LEU A 83 5.42 -2.82 4.75
N ALA A 84 5.89 -2.63 3.53
CA ALA A 84 6.12 -3.72 2.58
C ALA A 84 7.58 -4.13 2.59
N ASN A 85 7.84 -5.41 2.82
CA ASN A 85 9.17 -5.96 2.71
C ASN A 85 9.24 -6.78 1.42
N VAL A 86 9.81 -6.19 0.38
CA VAL A 86 9.89 -6.82 -0.94
C VAL A 86 11.08 -7.77 -0.95
N ARG A 87 10.78 -9.06 -1.02
CA ARG A 87 11.80 -10.11 -1.01
C ARG A 87 12.02 -10.58 -2.45
N GLY A 88 12.87 -9.86 -3.17
CA GLY A 88 13.10 -10.13 -4.59
C GLY A 88 13.55 -11.56 -4.89
N LYS A 89 14.43 -12.13 -4.07
CA LYS A 89 14.93 -13.48 -4.29
C LYS A 89 13.85 -14.54 -4.06
N LYS A 90 12.95 -14.30 -3.12
CA LYS A 90 11.83 -15.21 -2.84
C LYS A 90 10.65 -14.96 -3.77
N GLY A 91 10.61 -13.78 -4.40
CA GLY A 91 9.50 -13.41 -5.25
C GLY A 91 8.22 -13.11 -4.49
N VAL A 92 8.30 -12.65 -3.26
CA VAL A 92 7.14 -12.34 -2.41
C VAL A 92 7.31 -11.01 -1.73
N ILE A 93 6.18 -10.44 -1.29
CA ILE A 93 6.13 -9.25 -0.45
C ILE A 93 5.61 -9.68 0.90
N GLU A 94 6.33 -9.34 1.96
CA GLU A 94 5.95 -9.71 3.33
C GLU A 94 5.49 -8.47 4.08
N VAL A 95 4.38 -8.58 4.81
CA VAL A 95 3.80 -7.49 5.59
C VAL A 95 3.56 -8.00 7.00
N GLU A 96 4.22 -7.39 7.98
CA GLU A 96 4.14 -7.86 9.37
C GLU A 96 2.99 -7.24 10.14
N SER A 97 2.35 -6.21 9.61
CA SER A 97 1.36 -5.46 10.37
C SER A 97 -0.02 -6.11 10.41
N ILE A 98 -0.36 -6.93 9.42
CA ILE A 98 -1.68 -7.57 9.35
C ILE A 98 -1.55 -9.01 8.85
N THR A 99 -2.62 -9.79 9.06
CA THR A 99 -2.68 -11.16 8.53
C THR A 99 -3.11 -11.14 7.06
N GLY A 100 -2.93 -12.27 6.37
CA GLY A 100 -3.36 -12.39 4.98
C GLY A 100 -4.86 -12.11 4.81
N ALA A 101 -5.68 -12.58 5.73
CA ALA A 101 -7.13 -12.40 5.64
C ALA A 101 -7.56 -10.93 5.82
N GLN A 102 -6.74 -10.11 6.42
CA GLN A 102 -7.09 -8.73 6.70
C GLN A 102 -6.90 -7.77 5.51
N PHE A 103 -6.14 -8.17 4.49
CA PHE A 103 -5.93 -7.29 3.35
C PHE A 103 -7.22 -6.90 2.64
N LYS A 104 -8.15 -7.83 2.54
CA LYS A 104 -9.42 -7.57 1.84
C LYS A 104 -10.31 -6.56 2.55
N ASN A 105 -10.02 -6.23 3.80
CA ASN A 105 -10.81 -5.27 4.58
C ASN A 105 -10.17 -3.88 4.61
N ALA A 106 -9.06 -3.68 3.93
CA ALA A 106 -8.43 -2.37 3.87
C ALA A 106 -9.33 -1.37 3.15
N PRO A 107 -9.19 -0.07 3.47
CA PRO A 107 -10.01 0.95 2.82
C PRO A 107 -9.81 0.97 1.32
N THR A 108 -10.90 1.24 0.59
CA THR A 108 -10.85 1.41 -0.86
C THR A 108 -10.80 2.89 -1.20
N LEU A 109 -10.37 3.19 -2.42
CA LEU A 109 -10.30 4.56 -2.90
C LEU A 109 -11.51 4.85 -3.78
N LYS A 110 -11.88 6.13 -3.88
CA LYS A 110 -12.92 6.57 -4.81
C LYS A 110 -12.47 6.42 -6.26
N SER A 111 -11.18 6.65 -6.50
CA SER A 111 -10.57 6.53 -7.82
C SER A 111 -9.21 5.88 -7.64
N TYR A 112 -8.81 5.03 -8.57
CA TYR A 112 -7.48 4.44 -8.53
C TYR A 112 -6.50 5.11 -9.49
N ASP A 113 -6.78 6.38 -9.84
CA ASP A 113 -5.85 7.22 -10.59
C ASP A 113 -5.19 8.28 -9.71
N GLN A 114 -5.68 8.47 -8.49
CA GLN A 114 -5.16 9.43 -7.53
C GLN A 114 -5.62 9.04 -6.12
N ILE A 115 -5.03 9.67 -5.11
CA ILE A 115 -5.43 9.43 -3.72
C ILE A 115 -5.56 10.77 -3.02
N THR A 116 -6.62 10.92 -2.23
CA THR A 116 -6.83 12.15 -1.45
C THR A 116 -6.04 12.08 -0.15
N LEU A 117 -5.80 13.23 0.46
CA LEU A 117 -5.12 13.30 1.75
C LEU A 117 -5.89 12.52 2.83
N ALA A 118 -7.23 12.62 2.82
CA ALA A 118 -8.06 11.88 3.75
C ALA A 118 -7.95 10.37 3.54
N GLU A 119 -7.90 9.94 2.27
CA GLU A 119 -7.73 8.52 1.95
C GLU A 119 -6.37 8.00 2.42
N GLU A 120 -5.31 8.79 2.26
CA GLU A 120 -4.00 8.39 2.76
C GLU A 120 -4.03 8.14 4.27
N ASP A 121 -4.68 9.02 5.01
CA ASP A 121 -4.79 8.85 6.46
C ASP A 121 -5.54 7.57 6.82
N LYS A 122 -6.62 7.27 6.11
CA LYS A 122 -7.39 6.05 6.37
C LYS A 122 -6.59 4.78 6.09
N VAL A 123 -5.85 4.78 4.98
CA VAL A 123 -5.03 3.63 4.62
C VAL A 123 -3.96 3.40 5.69
N VAL A 124 -3.22 4.44 6.04
CA VAL A 124 -2.15 4.32 7.04
C VAL A 124 -2.72 3.88 8.38
N ALA A 125 -3.85 4.44 8.80
CA ALA A 125 -4.48 4.09 10.06
C ALA A 125 -4.93 2.64 10.11
N TYR A 126 -5.43 2.11 8.99
CA TYR A 126 -5.87 0.72 8.95
C TYR A 126 -4.72 -0.23 9.26
N TYR A 127 -3.59 -0.06 8.59
CA TYR A 127 -2.44 -0.93 8.80
C TYR A 127 -1.81 -0.72 10.17
N GLY A 128 -1.83 0.50 10.68
CA GLY A 128 -1.34 0.80 12.02
C GLY A 128 -2.16 0.11 13.10
N ALA A 129 -3.48 0.14 12.98
CA ALA A 129 -4.38 -0.53 13.92
C ALA A 129 -4.22 -2.05 13.83
N GLY A 130 -4.12 -2.57 12.61
CA GLY A 130 -3.95 -4.00 12.38
C GLY A 130 -2.70 -4.55 13.02
N LYS A 131 -1.68 -3.72 13.13
CA LYS A 131 -0.41 -4.12 13.74
C LYS A 131 -0.58 -4.64 15.17
N LEU A 132 -1.54 -4.10 15.91
CA LEU A 132 -1.78 -4.53 17.29
C LEU A 132 -2.63 -5.80 17.38
N TYR A 133 -3.49 -6.03 16.40
CA TYR A 133 -4.52 -7.06 16.49
C TYR A 133 -4.46 -8.10 15.38
N ALA A 134 -3.34 -8.17 14.68
CA ALA A 134 -3.21 -9.09 13.54
C ALA A 134 -3.24 -10.55 13.96
N THR A 135 -2.66 -10.88 15.11
CA THR A 135 -2.64 -12.25 15.66
C THR A 135 -2.91 -12.19 17.15
N PRO A 136 -3.36 -13.29 17.74
CA PRO A 136 -3.55 -13.33 19.19
C PRO A 136 -2.31 -12.94 19.98
N ASP A 137 -1.13 -13.38 19.55
CA ASP A 137 0.11 -13.06 20.24
C ASP A 137 0.38 -11.57 20.25
N ARG A 138 0.06 -10.91 19.15
CA ARG A 138 0.28 -9.48 19.02
C ARG A 138 -0.80 -8.67 19.71
N ALA A 139 -1.95 -9.27 19.93
CA ALA A 139 -3.06 -8.63 20.61
C ALA A 139 -2.94 -8.75 22.11
N GLU A 140 -1.99 -9.51 22.63
CA GLU A 140 -1.82 -9.67 24.06
C GLU A 140 -1.53 -8.35 24.74
N PRO A 141 -2.11 -8.13 25.91
CA PRO A 141 -1.80 -6.92 26.64
C PRO A 141 -0.32 -6.87 27.00
N PHE A 142 0.15 -5.67 27.19
CA PHE A 142 1.54 -5.45 27.58
C PHE A 142 1.68 -5.73 29.05
N LEU A 143 2.04 -6.93 29.34
CA LEU A 143 2.20 -7.39 30.72
C LEU A 143 3.56 -7.03 31.27
#